data_190a22715c5c9986902c13d42423a3b2
#
_entry.id   190a22715c5c9986902c13d42423a3b2
#
_cell.length_a   1.000
_cell.length_b   1.000
_cell.length_c   1.000
_cell.angle_alpha   90.00
_cell.angle_beta   90.00
_cell.angle_gamma   90.00
#
_symmetry.space_group_name_H-M   'P 1'
#
loop_
_entity.id
_entity.type
_entity.pdbx_description
1 polymer ?
#
loop_
_entity_poly.entity_id
_entity_poly.type
_entity_poly.pdbx_seq_one_letter_code
_entity_poly.pdbx_strand_id
1 'polypeptide(L)'
;VGIGGPVGAGKTSLTEVLCKHLSSEISMAVITNDIYTSEDSDYLMRKQVLPLERIRGIETGGCPHTAIREDASINLAAVDDLISKIPDLNLILIESGGDNLAATFSPELADITIYMIDVAMGEEIPRKGGPGITKSDILLINKIDLAEYVEVSIEKMRLDALEQRAGKPFHFTNLKTQNGIEAVVDSLKLIGGL
;
A
#
# COMPACT_ATOMS: atom_id res chain seq x y z
N VAL A 1 5.91 -4.52 -5.08
CA VAL A 1 5.42 -3.22 -4.59
C VAL A 1 4.96 -3.37 -3.16
N GLY A 2 5.56 -2.61 -2.24
CA GLY A 2 5.16 -2.55 -0.84
C GLY A 2 4.05 -1.51 -0.61
N ILE A 3 2.98 -1.90 0.08
CA ILE A 3 1.87 -1.00 0.47
C ILE A 3 1.88 -0.89 2.00
N GLY A 4 2.36 0.25 2.51
CA GLY A 4 2.45 0.57 3.93
C GLY A 4 1.45 1.63 4.37
N GLY A 5 1.29 1.77 5.66
CA GLY A 5 0.44 2.78 6.28
C GLY A 5 -0.30 2.28 7.51
N PRO A 6 -0.86 3.18 8.34
CA PRO A 6 -1.56 2.83 9.55
C PRO A 6 -2.79 1.94 9.33
N VAL A 7 -3.21 1.28 10.40
CA VAL A 7 -4.47 0.53 10.41
C VAL A 7 -5.62 1.49 10.05
N GLY A 8 -6.49 1.04 9.16
CA GLY A 8 -7.64 1.83 8.72
C GLY A 8 -7.35 2.84 7.59
N ALA A 9 -6.10 3.06 7.15
CA ALA A 9 -5.80 3.98 6.05
C ALA A 9 -6.40 3.53 4.68
N GLY A 10 -6.71 2.24 4.54
CA GLY A 10 -7.34 1.68 3.33
C GLY A 10 -6.39 0.85 2.47
N LYS A 11 -5.33 0.28 3.04
CA LYS A 11 -4.35 -0.54 2.31
C LYS A 11 -5.00 -1.69 1.54
N THR A 12 -5.82 -2.49 2.22
CA THR A 12 -6.52 -3.64 1.61
C THR A 12 -7.49 -3.20 0.50
N SER A 13 -8.15 -2.03 0.68
CA SER A 13 -8.98 -1.44 -0.37
C SER A 13 -8.15 -1.00 -1.57
N LEU A 14 -6.95 -0.44 -1.36
CA LEU A 14 -6.03 -0.11 -2.45
C LEU A 14 -5.56 -1.37 -3.18
N THR A 15 -5.17 -2.40 -2.43
CA THR A 15 -4.79 -3.70 -2.98
C THR A 15 -5.89 -4.29 -3.86
N GLU A 16 -7.16 -4.30 -3.38
CA GLU A 16 -8.32 -4.72 -4.16
C GLU A 16 -8.46 -3.92 -5.47
N VAL A 17 -8.39 -2.59 -5.37
CA VAL A 17 -8.58 -1.71 -6.53
C VAL A 17 -7.44 -1.88 -7.54
N LEU A 18 -6.18 -1.95 -7.10
CA LEU A 18 -5.05 -2.19 -7.99
C LEU A 18 -5.13 -3.54 -8.68
N CYS A 19 -5.55 -4.61 -7.98
CA CYS A 19 -5.79 -5.91 -8.60
C CYS A 19 -6.82 -5.82 -9.73
N LYS A 20 -7.94 -5.14 -9.50
CA LYS A 20 -8.99 -4.97 -10.51
C LYS A 20 -8.55 -4.17 -11.73
N HIS A 21 -7.71 -3.16 -11.55
CA HIS A 21 -7.20 -2.34 -12.64
C HIS A 21 -6.09 -2.99 -13.45
N LEU A 22 -5.23 -3.80 -12.81
CA LEU A 22 -3.99 -4.27 -13.42
C LEU A 22 -4.02 -5.74 -13.84
N SER A 23 -4.84 -6.59 -13.21
CA SER A 23 -4.77 -8.04 -13.43
C SER A 23 -5.17 -8.50 -14.83
N SER A 24 -5.84 -7.65 -15.61
CA SER A 24 -6.14 -7.95 -17.02
C SER A 24 -4.94 -7.75 -17.95
N GLU A 25 -3.95 -6.96 -17.55
CA GLU A 25 -2.78 -6.61 -18.35
C GLU A 25 -1.48 -7.20 -17.77
N ILE A 26 -1.42 -7.38 -16.45
CA ILE A 26 -0.21 -7.76 -15.71
C ILE A 26 -0.48 -9.02 -14.91
N SER A 27 0.35 -10.04 -15.08
CA SER A 27 0.32 -11.23 -14.21
C SER A 27 0.79 -10.85 -12.82
N MET A 28 -0.11 -10.95 -11.82
CA MET A 28 0.16 -10.44 -10.49
C MET A 28 -0.27 -11.38 -9.36
N ALA A 29 0.29 -11.16 -8.19
CA ALA A 29 -0.03 -11.84 -6.94
C ALA A 29 -0.05 -10.84 -5.78
N VAL A 30 -0.61 -11.27 -4.65
CA VAL A 30 -0.73 -10.46 -3.43
C VAL A 30 -0.21 -11.23 -2.22
N ILE A 31 0.55 -10.56 -1.37
CA ILE A 31 0.92 -11.00 -0.03
C ILE A 31 0.35 -9.99 0.96
N THR A 32 -0.41 -10.44 1.95
CA THR A 32 -0.88 -9.60 3.05
C THR A 32 -0.19 -10.03 4.34
N ASN A 33 0.24 -9.06 5.12
CA ASN A 33 0.81 -9.30 6.44
C ASN A 33 -0.20 -8.85 7.50
N ASP A 34 -0.48 -9.72 8.48
CA ASP A 34 -1.28 -9.38 9.64
C ASP A 34 -0.61 -9.95 10.90
N ILE A 35 -0.94 -9.40 12.06
CA ILE A 35 -0.30 -9.79 13.32
C ILE A 35 -0.83 -11.14 13.80
N TYR A 36 -2.15 -11.31 13.82
CA TYR A 36 -2.84 -12.46 14.44
C TYR A 36 -3.92 -13.10 13.57
N THR A 37 -4.20 -12.55 12.39
CA THR A 37 -5.33 -12.98 11.56
C THR A 37 -4.93 -13.10 10.10
N SER A 38 -5.77 -13.75 9.32
CA SER A 38 -5.70 -13.74 7.85
C SER A 38 -6.82 -12.87 7.23
N GLU A 39 -7.38 -11.91 8.01
CA GLU A 39 -8.59 -11.20 7.63
C GLU A 39 -8.45 -10.45 6.29
N ASP A 40 -7.31 -9.78 6.06
CA ASP A 40 -7.05 -9.06 4.82
C ASP A 40 -6.95 -10.00 3.60
N SER A 41 -6.24 -11.13 3.72
CA SER A 41 -6.21 -12.14 2.65
C SER A 41 -7.58 -12.78 2.42
N ASP A 42 -8.30 -13.12 3.49
CA ASP A 42 -9.64 -13.69 3.42
C ASP A 42 -10.65 -12.72 2.77
N TYR A 43 -10.50 -11.41 3.07
CA TYR A 43 -11.28 -10.36 2.40
C TYR A 43 -11.03 -10.36 0.89
N LEU A 44 -9.77 -10.33 0.46
CA LEU A 44 -9.40 -10.33 -0.96
C LEU A 44 -9.86 -11.62 -1.68
N MET A 45 -9.75 -12.77 -1.00
CA MET A 45 -10.24 -14.06 -1.51
C MET A 45 -11.77 -14.04 -1.67
N ARG A 46 -12.51 -13.55 -0.67
CA ARG A 46 -13.98 -13.41 -0.76
C ARG A 46 -14.40 -12.46 -1.89
N LYS A 47 -13.61 -11.42 -2.15
CA LYS A 47 -13.82 -10.47 -3.26
C LYS A 47 -13.41 -11.02 -4.62
N GLN A 48 -12.75 -12.19 -4.65
CA GLN A 48 -12.28 -12.83 -5.88
C GLN A 48 -11.45 -11.88 -6.77
N VAL A 49 -10.60 -11.07 -6.13
CA VAL A 49 -9.77 -10.07 -6.84
C VAL A 49 -8.71 -10.72 -7.73
N LEU A 50 -8.24 -11.90 -7.34
CA LEU A 50 -7.33 -12.78 -8.06
C LEU A 50 -7.69 -14.25 -7.78
N PRO A 51 -7.19 -15.23 -8.58
CA PRO A 51 -7.24 -16.64 -8.23
C PRO A 51 -6.60 -16.92 -6.87
N LEU A 52 -7.15 -17.88 -6.11
CA LEU A 52 -6.74 -18.16 -4.72
C LEU A 52 -5.25 -18.47 -4.58
N GLU A 53 -4.67 -19.17 -5.55
CA GLU A 53 -3.24 -19.51 -5.57
C GLU A 53 -2.33 -18.28 -5.71
N ARG A 54 -2.87 -17.11 -6.06
CA ARG A 54 -2.16 -15.83 -6.19
C ARG A 54 -2.28 -14.93 -4.96
N ILE A 55 -2.96 -15.38 -3.92
CA ILE A 55 -3.12 -14.63 -2.67
C ILE A 55 -2.49 -15.41 -1.52
N ARG A 56 -1.62 -14.75 -0.73
CA ARG A 56 -0.97 -15.30 0.46
C ARG A 56 -1.19 -14.40 1.65
N GLY A 57 -1.78 -14.94 2.70
CA GLY A 57 -1.79 -14.33 4.03
C GLY A 57 -0.57 -14.79 4.84
N ILE A 58 0.09 -13.87 5.51
CA ILE A 58 1.20 -14.14 6.44
C ILE A 58 0.80 -13.61 7.81
N GLU A 59 0.78 -14.51 8.80
CA GLU A 59 0.66 -14.14 10.20
C GLU A 59 2.06 -13.87 10.76
N THR A 60 2.35 -12.62 11.12
CA THR A 60 3.69 -12.21 11.56
C THR A 60 3.96 -12.51 13.03
N GLY A 61 2.92 -12.78 13.81
CA GLY A 61 3.01 -13.20 15.23
C GLY A 61 3.62 -12.18 16.20
N GLY A 62 3.92 -10.97 15.71
CA GLY A 62 4.61 -9.95 16.48
C GLY A 62 4.51 -8.59 15.83
N CYS A 63 5.59 -7.79 15.92
CA CYS A 63 5.63 -6.46 15.33
C CYS A 63 5.59 -6.55 13.78
N PRO A 64 4.58 -6.00 13.10
CA PRO A 64 4.47 -6.10 11.64
C PRO A 64 5.61 -5.39 10.89
N HIS A 65 6.26 -4.40 11.54
CA HIS A 65 7.44 -3.73 10.96
C HIS A 65 8.61 -4.69 10.77
N THR A 66 8.79 -5.65 11.67
CA THR A 66 9.87 -6.62 11.57
C THR A 66 9.77 -7.41 10.29
N ALA A 67 8.59 -7.92 9.96
CA ALA A 67 8.36 -8.78 8.79
C ALA A 67 8.55 -8.07 7.44
N ILE A 68 8.46 -6.75 7.40
CA ILE A 68 8.64 -5.98 6.16
C ILE A 68 10.01 -5.27 6.08
N ARG A 69 10.78 -5.22 7.17
CA ARG A 69 12.03 -4.45 7.22
C ARG A 69 13.18 -5.18 7.89
N GLU A 70 13.13 -5.42 9.23
CA GLU A 70 14.27 -5.93 9.99
C GLU A 70 14.57 -7.40 9.70
N ASP A 71 13.53 -8.20 9.51
CA ASP A 71 13.61 -9.61 9.11
C ASP A 71 12.51 -9.94 8.12
N ALA A 72 12.78 -9.63 6.86
CA ALA A 72 11.85 -9.86 5.76
C ALA A 72 11.82 -11.33 5.28
N SER A 73 12.50 -12.26 5.96
CA SER A 73 12.69 -13.65 5.50
C SER A 73 11.39 -14.39 5.21
N ILE A 74 10.35 -14.20 6.03
CA ILE A 74 9.05 -14.85 5.82
C ILE A 74 8.36 -14.34 4.54
N ASN A 75 8.45 -13.04 4.27
CA ASN A 75 7.91 -12.43 3.06
C ASN A 75 8.74 -12.83 1.82
N LEU A 76 10.07 -12.84 1.92
CA LEU A 76 10.94 -13.28 0.82
C LEU A 76 10.67 -14.74 0.46
N ALA A 77 10.50 -15.62 1.43
CA ALA A 77 10.11 -17.00 1.19
C ALA A 77 8.75 -17.13 0.49
N ALA A 78 7.78 -16.29 0.83
CA ALA A 78 6.48 -16.24 0.15
C ALA A 78 6.59 -15.70 -1.28
N VAL A 79 7.45 -14.72 -1.53
CA VAL A 79 7.77 -14.21 -2.87
C VAL A 79 8.37 -15.33 -3.72
N ASP A 80 9.37 -16.04 -3.22
CA ASP A 80 10.03 -17.17 -3.91
C ASP A 80 9.03 -18.29 -4.23
N ASP A 81 8.14 -18.62 -3.28
CA ASP A 81 7.09 -19.63 -3.51
C ASP A 81 6.13 -19.21 -4.63
N LEU A 82 5.69 -17.95 -4.65
CA LEU A 82 4.83 -17.43 -5.71
C LEU A 82 5.52 -17.43 -7.08
N ILE A 83 6.76 -16.96 -7.17
CA ILE A 83 7.55 -16.94 -8.40
C ILE A 83 7.74 -18.39 -8.94
N SER A 84 8.00 -19.34 -8.05
CA SER A 84 8.20 -20.75 -8.45
C SER A 84 6.93 -21.39 -9.01
N LYS A 85 5.76 -20.98 -8.53
CA LYS A 85 4.45 -21.53 -8.94
C LYS A 85 3.80 -20.80 -10.10
N ILE A 86 4.18 -19.55 -10.33
CA ILE A 86 3.59 -18.67 -11.35
C ILE A 86 4.71 -18.12 -12.23
N PRO A 87 5.13 -18.87 -13.28
CA PRO A 87 6.32 -18.53 -14.08
C PRO A 87 6.24 -17.20 -14.83
N ASP A 88 5.03 -16.71 -15.11
CA ASP A 88 4.77 -15.44 -15.81
C ASP A 88 4.48 -14.27 -14.85
N LEU A 89 4.76 -14.42 -13.57
CA LEU A 89 4.49 -13.41 -12.55
C LEU A 89 5.37 -12.17 -12.75
N ASN A 90 4.73 -11.01 -12.91
CA ASN A 90 5.40 -9.73 -13.17
C ASN A 90 5.29 -8.74 -12.00
N LEU A 91 4.25 -8.86 -11.16
CA LEU A 91 3.99 -7.93 -10.08
C LEU A 91 3.51 -8.66 -8.83
N ILE A 92 4.13 -8.35 -7.70
CA ILE A 92 3.64 -8.77 -6.38
C ILE A 92 3.31 -7.52 -5.57
N LEU A 93 2.08 -7.41 -5.08
CA LEU A 93 1.71 -6.41 -4.08
C LEU A 93 1.92 -7.02 -2.69
N ILE A 94 2.64 -6.32 -1.82
CA ILE A 94 2.92 -6.76 -0.45
C ILE A 94 2.33 -5.72 0.51
N GLU A 95 1.25 -6.08 1.17
CA GLU A 95 0.57 -5.23 2.14
C GLU A 95 1.15 -5.42 3.54
N SER A 96 1.46 -4.33 4.24
CA SER A 96 1.91 -4.37 5.63
C SER A 96 0.76 -4.53 6.62
N GLY A 97 1.03 -5.11 7.78
CA GLY A 97 0.04 -5.39 8.82
C GLY A 97 -0.46 -4.19 9.63
N GLY A 98 -0.19 -2.97 9.15
CA GLY A 98 -0.54 -1.72 9.84
C GLY A 98 0.64 -1.11 10.57
N ASP A 99 1.05 0.05 10.10
CA ASP A 99 2.28 0.72 10.49
C ASP A 99 2.03 2.08 11.12
N ASN A 100 3.08 2.62 11.74
CA ASN A 100 3.16 4.04 12.05
C ASN A 100 3.96 4.77 10.96
N LEU A 101 4.07 6.10 11.06
CA LEU A 101 4.77 6.94 10.08
C LEU A 101 6.26 6.63 9.91
N ALA A 102 6.85 5.84 10.79
CA ALA A 102 8.26 5.45 10.75
C ALA A 102 8.53 4.17 9.93
N ALA A 103 7.51 3.38 9.64
CA ALA A 103 7.67 2.13 8.92
C ALA A 103 8.01 2.35 7.44
N THR A 104 8.96 1.55 6.96
CA THR A 104 9.32 1.48 5.54
C THR A 104 9.66 0.04 5.19
N PHE A 105 9.43 -0.36 3.95
CA PHE A 105 9.85 -1.67 3.45
C PHE A 105 11.37 -1.77 3.33
N SER A 106 11.91 -2.97 3.53
CA SER A 106 13.28 -3.29 3.14
C SER A 106 13.41 -3.18 1.62
N PRO A 107 14.51 -2.59 1.11
CA PRO A 107 14.80 -2.56 -0.33
C PRO A 107 14.96 -3.95 -0.96
N GLU A 108 15.25 -4.97 -0.14
CA GLU A 108 15.32 -6.37 -0.60
C GLU A 108 13.94 -6.97 -0.86
N LEU A 109 12.89 -6.41 -0.21
CA LEU A 109 11.52 -6.93 -0.31
C LEU A 109 10.67 -6.15 -1.32
N ALA A 110 10.86 -4.85 -1.44
CA ALA A 110 10.03 -4.02 -2.30
C ALA A 110 10.87 -3.04 -3.12
N ASP A 111 10.73 -3.11 -4.45
CA ASP A 111 11.36 -2.19 -5.41
C ASP A 111 10.68 -0.82 -5.40
N ILE A 112 9.38 -0.80 -5.17
CA ILE A 112 8.53 0.40 -5.13
C ILE A 112 7.70 0.36 -3.86
N THR A 113 7.54 1.52 -3.23
CA THR A 113 6.77 1.65 -2.01
C THR A 113 5.64 2.68 -2.16
N ILE A 114 4.43 2.27 -1.82
CA ILE A 114 3.27 3.14 -1.66
C ILE A 114 3.01 3.28 -0.16
N TYR A 115 2.95 4.51 0.33
CA TYR A 115 2.57 4.77 1.70
C TYR A 115 1.22 5.47 1.77
N MET A 116 0.35 5.00 2.65
CA MET A 116 -1.01 5.51 2.77
C MET A 116 -1.22 6.19 4.12
N ILE A 117 -1.84 7.36 4.07
CA ILE A 117 -2.48 8.03 5.19
C ILE A 117 -3.92 8.38 4.80
N ASP A 118 -4.74 8.84 5.73
CA ASP A 118 -6.06 9.37 5.40
C ASP A 118 -6.35 10.70 6.12
N VAL A 119 -7.34 11.42 5.65
CA VAL A 119 -7.67 12.76 6.16
C VAL A 119 -8.13 12.74 7.62
N ALA A 120 -8.71 11.62 8.10
CA ALA A 120 -9.19 11.52 9.48
C ALA A 120 -8.05 11.36 10.50
N MET A 121 -6.82 11.16 10.04
CA MET A 121 -5.63 11.12 10.91
C MET A 121 -5.17 12.51 11.37
N GLY A 122 -5.69 13.57 10.75
CA GLY A 122 -5.35 14.97 11.05
C GLY A 122 -4.59 15.66 9.92
N GLU A 123 -4.87 16.96 9.74
CA GLU A 123 -4.28 17.73 8.63
C GLU A 123 -2.77 17.95 8.77
N GLU A 124 -2.24 17.82 9.99
CA GLU A 124 -0.83 18.01 10.26
C GLU A 124 0.05 16.79 9.91
N ILE A 125 -0.55 15.65 9.59
CA ILE A 125 0.20 14.41 9.33
C ILE A 125 1.22 14.57 8.20
N PRO A 126 0.91 15.12 7.03
CA PRO A 126 1.93 15.35 6.01
C PRO A 126 3.09 16.19 6.51
N ARG A 127 2.83 17.27 7.24
CA ARG A 127 3.85 18.18 7.79
C ARG A 127 4.72 17.54 8.86
N LYS A 128 4.15 16.65 9.69
CA LYS A 128 4.92 15.88 10.69
C LYS A 128 5.96 15.00 10.03
N GLY A 129 5.73 14.61 8.79
CA GLY A 129 6.66 13.81 8.02
C GLY A 129 6.81 12.41 8.59
N GLY A 130 8.04 11.90 8.52
CA GLY A 130 8.39 10.54 8.88
C GLY A 130 8.78 9.74 7.63
N PRO A 131 9.55 8.65 7.80
CA PRO A 131 10.06 7.89 6.66
C PRO A 131 8.98 7.37 5.71
N GLY A 132 7.81 6.96 6.22
CA GLY A 132 6.70 6.54 5.38
C GLY A 132 6.25 7.64 4.41
N ILE A 133 6.13 8.89 4.90
CA ILE A 133 5.73 10.03 4.09
C ILE A 133 6.85 10.50 3.16
N THR A 134 8.08 10.64 3.66
CA THR A 134 9.17 11.30 2.93
C THR A 134 9.93 10.37 2.00
N LYS A 135 10.02 9.08 2.32
CA LYS A 135 10.86 8.11 1.58
C LYS A 135 10.07 7.23 0.61
N SER A 136 8.79 6.95 0.85
CA SER A 136 7.98 6.16 -0.09
C SER A 136 8.04 6.76 -1.50
N ASP A 137 7.90 5.92 -2.52
CA ASP A 137 7.90 6.37 -3.91
C ASP A 137 6.61 7.10 -4.25
N ILE A 138 5.48 6.60 -3.76
CA ILE A 138 4.16 7.21 -3.91
C ILE A 138 3.54 7.39 -2.52
N LEU A 139 2.97 8.57 -2.25
CA LEU A 139 2.16 8.82 -1.06
C LEU A 139 0.68 8.93 -1.45
N LEU A 140 -0.20 8.24 -0.73
CA LEU A 140 -1.65 8.41 -0.87
C LEU A 140 -2.25 9.06 0.36
N ILE A 141 -3.09 10.06 0.13
CA ILE A 141 -3.93 10.72 1.15
C ILE A 141 -5.37 10.33 0.82
N ASN A 142 -5.88 9.33 1.52
CA ASN A 142 -7.15 8.67 1.22
C ASN A 142 -8.33 9.28 1.98
N LYS A 143 -9.55 8.83 1.65
CA LYS A 143 -10.83 9.21 2.28
C LYS A 143 -11.13 10.70 2.23
N ILE A 144 -10.78 11.35 1.12
CA ILE A 144 -10.97 12.82 0.95
C ILE A 144 -12.42 13.27 1.11
N ASP A 145 -13.37 12.37 0.93
CA ASP A 145 -14.80 12.60 1.21
C ASP A 145 -15.11 12.85 2.67
N LEU A 146 -14.23 12.46 3.59
CA LEU A 146 -14.40 12.71 5.02
C LEU A 146 -13.84 14.05 5.48
N ALA A 147 -13.11 14.79 4.64
CA ALA A 147 -12.38 16.00 5.02
C ALA A 147 -13.27 17.04 5.71
N GLU A 148 -14.48 17.27 5.18
CA GLU A 148 -15.44 18.22 5.77
C GLU A 148 -15.94 17.75 7.15
N TYR A 149 -16.15 16.43 7.33
CA TYR A 149 -16.66 15.86 8.57
C TYR A 149 -15.63 15.87 9.71
N VAL A 150 -14.35 15.81 9.36
CA VAL A 150 -13.22 15.86 10.31
C VAL A 150 -12.56 17.22 10.36
N GLU A 151 -13.16 18.23 9.72
CA GLU A 151 -12.71 19.63 9.71
C GLU A 151 -11.24 19.81 9.25
N VAL A 152 -10.84 19.04 8.23
CA VAL A 152 -9.47 19.04 7.69
C VAL A 152 -9.42 19.78 6.36
N SER A 153 -8.40 20.62 6.19
CA SER A 153 -8.13 21.33 4.95
C SER A 153 -7.29 20.48 4.00
N ILE A 154 -7.90 19.98 2.94
CA ILE A 154 -7.21 19.26 1.83
C ILE A 154 -6.09 20.14 1.25
N GLU A 155 -6.34 21.42 1.07
CA GLU A 155 -5.35 22.35 0.50
C GLU A 155 -4.11 22.49 1.41
N LYS A 156 -4.29 22.52 2.71
CA LYS A 156 -3.19 22.56 3.67
C LYS A 156 -2.39 21.26 3.66
N MET A 157 -3.07 20.12 3.66
CA MET A 157 -2.41 18.82 3.50
C MET A 157 -1.62 18.74 2.19
N ARG A 158 -2.15 19.33 1.10
CA ARG A 158 -1.47 19.37 -0.21
C ARG A 158 -0.18 20.19 -0.15
N LEU A 159 -0.21 21.35 0.45
CA LEU A 159 0.98 22.20 0.59
C LEU A 159 2.05 21.54 1.47
N ASP A 160 1.64 20.98 2.60
CA ASP A 160 2.54 20.25 3.50
C ASP A 160 3.15 19.00 2.80
N ALA A 161 2.36 18.26 2.03
CA ALA A 161 2.84 17.13 1.26
C ALA A 161 3.83 17.55 0.16
N LEU A 162 3.56 18.63 -0.57
CA LEU A 162 4.49 19.19 -1.57
C LEU A 162 5.85 19.48 -0.96
N GLU A 163 5.89 20.11 0.22
CA GLU A 163 7.12 20.43 0.92
C GLU A 163 7.88 19.16 1.34
N GLN A 164 7.18 18.19 1.93
CA GLN A 164 7.81 16.98 2.49
C GLN A 164 8.23 15.95 1.43
N ARG A 165 7.59 15.95 0.27
CA ARG A 165 7.82 14.94 -0.76
C ARG A 165 8.99 15.24 -1.70
N ALA A 166 9.53 16.47 -1.70
CA ALA A 166 10.67 16.86 -2.52
C ALA A 166 10.52 16.45 -4.02
N GLY A 167 9.33 16.63 -4.59
CA GLY A 167 9.02 16.27 -5.97
C GLY A 167 8.54 14.85 -6.22
N LYS A 168 8.55 13.97 -5.24
CA LYS A 168 7.95 12.63 -5.38
C LYS A 168 6.42 12.71 -5.46
N PRO A 169 5.77 11.84 -6.25
CA PRO A 169 4.33 11.89 -6.45
C PRO A 169 3.54 11.63 -5.16
N PHE A 170 2.43 12.33 -5.03
CA PHE A 170 1.41 12.04 -4.03
C PHE A 170 0.03 12.29 -4.63
N HIS A 171 -0.96 11.53 -4.18
CA HIS A 171 -2.31 11.58 -4.70
C HIS A 171 -3.34 11.63 -3.58
N PHE A 172 -4.37 12.43 -3.81
CA PHE A 172 -5.58 12.44 -3.00
C PHE A 172 -6.58 11.45 -3.57
N THR A 173 -7.09 10.56 -2.75
CA THR A 173 -7.96 9.47 -3.21
C THR A 173 -9.22 9.32 -2.38
N ASN A 174 -10.26 8.79 -3.01
CA ASN A 174 -11.38 8.14 -2.36
C ASN A 174 -11.51 6.74 -3.00
N LEU A 175 -10.96 5.72 -2.34
CA LEU A 175 -10.96 4.36 -2.87
C LEU A 175 -12.36 3.77 -2.99
N LYS A 176 -13.33 4.22 -2.20
CA LYS A 176 -14.72 3.77 -2.28
C LYS A 176 -15.39 4.17 -3.59
N THR A 177 -15.10 5.37 -4.08
CA THR A 177 -15.62 5.88 -5.36
C THR A 177 -14.61 5.77 -6.50
N GLN A 178 -13.41 5.28 -6.20
CA GLN A 178 -12.25 5.19 -7.11
C GLN A 178 -11.75 6.56 -7.62
N ASN A 179 -12.11 7.65 -6.96
CA ASN A 179 -11.60 8.97 -7.30
C ASN A 179 -10.08 9.05 -7.04
N GLY A 180 -9.33 9.51 -8.04
CA GLY A 180 -7.87 9.66 -8.00
C GLY A 180 -7.08 8.38 -8.27
N ILE A 181 -7.72 7.24 -8.54
CA ILE A 181 -7.05 5.95 -8.71
C ILE A 181 -6.27 5.85 -10.03
N GLU A 182 -6.77 6.44 -11.09
CA GLU A 182 -6.07 6.44 -12.39
C GLU A 182 -4.67 7.07 -12.27
N ALA A 183 -4.57 8.21 -11.59
CA ALA A 183 -3.28 8.88 -11.36
C ALA A 183 -2.32 8.03 -10.50
N VAL A 184 -2.84 7.23 -9.59
CA VAL A 184 -2.04 6.27 -8.81
C VAL A 184 -1.51 5.15 -9.70
N VAL A 185 -2.37 4.57 -10.54
CA VAL A 185 -2.01 3.52 -11.50
C VAL A 185 -0.97 4.03 -12.49
N ASP A 186 -1.16 5.24 -13.04
CA ASP A 186 -0.21 5.87 -13.96
C ASP A 186 1.15 6.10 -13.30
N SER A 187 1.17 6.60 -12.05
CA SER A 187 2.41 6.78 -11.30
C SER A 187 3.11 5.44 -11.03
N LEU A 188 2.35 4.41 -10.67
CA LEU A 188 2.90 3.08 -10.43
C LEU A 188 3.47 2.47 -11.71
N LYS A 189 2.75 2.56 -12.83
CA LYS A 189 3.23 2.09 -14.14
C LYS A 189 4.50 2.84 -14.57
N LEU A 190 4.51 4.16 -14.41
CA LEU A 190 5.67 4.99 -14.79
C LEU A 190 6.93 4.65 -13.98
N ILE A 191 6.79 4.53 -12.65
CA ILE A 191 7.93 4.23 -11.75
C ILE A 191 8.37 2.77 -11.91
N GLY A 192 7.43 1.85 -12.07
CA GLY A 192 7.67 0.42 -12.18
C GLY A 192 8.08 -0.07 -13.57
N GLY A 193 7.91 0.76 -14.58
CA GLY A 193 8.15 0.34 -15.97
C GLY A 193 7.16 -0.75 -16.44
N LEU A 194 5.91 -0.71 -15.94
CA LEU A 194 4.85 -1.68 -16.19
C LEU A 194 4.00 -1.33 -17.40
#